data_5439576764e3198135c3da17bc9b2457
#
_entry.id   5439576764e3198135c3da17bc9b2457
#
_cell.length_a   1.000
_cell.length_b   1.000
_cell.length_c   1.000
_cell.angle_alpha   90.00
_cell.angle_beta   90.00
_cell.angle_gamma   90.00
#
_symmetry.space_group_name_H-M   'P 1'
#
loop_
_entity.id
_entity.type
_entity.pdbx_description
1 polymer ?
#
loop_
_entity_poly.entity_id
_entity_poly.type
_entity_poly.pdbx_seq_one_letter_code
_entity_poly.pdbx_strand_id
1 'polypeptide(L)'
;MDVLDVALPAPTTANNRGKLSSSLFIPFATRSSTMPLFGQSSSGLDELLHRPRPGPWQKFLAQPCVFLARKLYTWHRTIAAKPITNPVSIVCVSDTHNSQPELPDGDILIHAGDLTQSGSLKELQATLTWLRSQPHPTKIVVAGNHDLLLDTSRDDATKQAESERAKLNWGDMIYLQNEETTVICANGRRLRIYGSPYSPRHGNWAFQYPRSQDVWAGSVPDGIDVLITHGPPRAHLDLLNLGCVHLLQALWRVRPRLHVFGHVHEGAGSEWLLFDGLQRAYERTVVARGGLWNLLSTMREFVKAFFYPAVEAKCLLVNPAVVAGLRDDERREAVRVVI
;
A
#
# COMPACT_ATOMS: atom_id res chain seq x y z
N MET A 1 8.55 32.76 7.75
CA MET A 1 9.19 31.90 6.72
C MET A 1 9.09 30.50 7.23
N ASP A 2 7.90 29.94 7.08
CA ASP A 2 7.52 28.69 7.75
C ASP A 2 7.94 27.49 6.90
N VAL A 3 8.80 26.70 7.50
CA VAL A 3 9.23 25.40 6.96
C VAL A 3 8.03 24.48 7.12
N LEU A 4 7.43 24.05 6.02
CA LEU A 4 6.39 23.03 6.03
C LEU A 4 7.01 21.69 6.40
N ASP A 5 6.91 21.36 7.70
CA ASP A 5 7.14 20.03 8.22
C ASP A 5 6.09 19.06 7.68
N VAL A 6 6.52 18.08 6.90
CA VAL A 6 5.74 16.87 6.68
C VAL A 6 5.84 16.05 7.96
N ALA A 7 4.98 16.34 8.92
CA ALA A 7 4.87 15.56 10.15
C ALA A 7 4.34 14.17 9.81
N LEU A 8 5.20 13.18 9.96
CA LEU A 8 4.76 11.78 10.10
C LEU A 8 4.07 11.67 11.46
N PRO A 9 2.87 11.11 11.58
CA PRO A 9 2.27 10.86 12.86
C PRO A 9 3.15 9.86 13.64
N ALA A 10 3.58 10.28 14.83
CA ALA A 10 4.23 9.40 15.79
C ALA A 10 3.23 8.37 16.32
N PRO A 11 3.67 7.15 16.67
CA PRO A 11 2.77 6.15 17.23
C PRO A 11 2.24 6.64 18.58
N THR A 12 0.94 6.80 18.69
CA THR A 12 0.22 7.14 19.92
C THR A 12 0.34 5.98 20.92
N THR A 13 1.16 6.17 21.94
CA THR A 13 1.14 5.33 23.14
C THR A 13 -0.01 5.76 24.02
N ALA A 14 -1.07 4.96 24.08
CA ALA A 14 -2.16 5.13 25.02
C ALA A 14 -1.65 4.88 26.45
N ASN A 15 -1.55 5.96 27.22
CA ASN A 15 -1.17 5.94 28.62
C ASN A 15 -2.43 5.86 29.47
N ASN A 16 -2.80 4.66 29.90
CA ASN A 16 -3.97 4.43 30.77
C ASN A 16 -3.48 4.41 32.22
N ARG A 17 -3.53 5.56 32.90
CA ARG A 17 -3.36 5.66 34.36
C ARG A 17 -4.71 5.42 35.04
N GLY A 18 -4.98 4.20 35.45
CA GLY A 18 -6.04 3.83 36.38
C GLY A 18 -5.51 3.81 37.82
N LYS A 19 -6.25 4.44 38.69
CA LYS A 19 -5.97 4.69 40.14
C LYS A 19 -5.78 3.40 40.92
N LEU A 20 -4.74 3.44 41.79
CA LEU A 20 -4.52 2.51 42.91
C LEU A 20 -5.59 2.70 43.99
N SER A 21 -6.23 1.63 44.38
CA SER A 21 -6.92 1.50 45.67
C SER A 21 -6.41 0.24 46.34
N SER A 22 -5.90 0.45 47.54
CA SER A 22 -5.31 -0.50 48.46
C SER A 22 -6.36 -1.38 49.14
N SER A 23 -6.15 -2.69 49.20
CA SER A 23 -6.45 -3.47 50.39
C SER A 23 -5.75 -4.84 50.36
N LEU A 24 -4.94 -5.08 51.39
CA LEU A 24 -4.36 -6.38 51.75
C LEU A 24 -5.46 -7.37 52.09
N PHE A 25 -5.32 -8.59 51.59
CA PHE A 25 -5.62 -9.81 52.36
C PHE A 25 -5.01 -11.02 51.64
N ILE A 26 -4.12 -11.76 52.32
CA ILE A 26 -3.63 -13.07 51.91
C ILE A 26 -4.52 -14.12 52.59
N PRO A 27 -4.92 -15.18 51.90
CA PRO A 27 -4.78 -16.50 52.47
C PRO A 27 -4.10 -17.51 51.52
N PHE A 28 -3.17 -18.22 52.08
CA PHE A 28 -2.56 -19.44 51.57
C PHE A 28 -3.69 -20.47 51.23
N ALA A 29 -3.75 -20.90 50.00
CA ALA A 29 -4.49 -22.10 49.62
C ALA A 29 -3.61 -22.95 48.69
N THR A 30 -3.19 -24.08 49.21
CA THR A 30 -2.57 -25.18 48.48
C THR A 30 -3.45 -25.60 47.29
N ARG A 31 -3.00 -25.43 46.08
CA ARG A 31 -3.64 -25.98 44.89
C ARG A 31 -2.88 -27.21 44.40
N SER A 32 -3.52 -28.35 44.57
CA SER A 32 -3.26 -29.59 43.88
C SER A 32 -3.26 -29.36 42.37
N SER A 33 -2.16 -29.69 41.72
CA SER A 33 -2.02 -29.66 40.25
C SER A 33 -2.71 -30.89 39.64
N THR A 34 -3.96 -30.72 39.19
CA THR A 34 -4.56 -31.62 38.22
C THR A 34 -4.35 -30.97 36.84
N MET A 35 -3.47 -31.55 36.03
CA MET A 35 -3.39 -31.25 34.60
C MET A 35 -4.73 -31.58 33.93
N PRO A 36 -5.35 -30.68 33.16
CA PRO A 36 -6.47 -31.07 32.28
C PRO A 36 -5.89 -31.83 31.08
N LEU A 37 -6.30 -33.09 30.98
CA LEU A 37 -5.85 -34.03 29.92
C LEU A 37 -6.56 -33.86 28.57
N PHE A 38 -7.30 -32.80 28.38
CA PHE A 38 -7.93 -32.45 27.08
C PHE A 38 -7.74 -30.96 26.82
N GLY A 39 -6.70 -30.64 26.03
CA GLY A 39 -6.60 -29.34 25.39
C GLY A 39 -7.77 -29.20 24.40
N GLN A 40 -8.58 -28.15 24.55
CA GLN A 40 -9.45 -27.70 23.48
C GLN A 40 -8.52 -27.37 22.29
N SER A 41 -8.66 -28.10 21.19
CA SER A 41 -8.04 -27.75 19.94
C SER A 41 -8.62 -26.39 19.51
N SER A 42 -7.86 -25.32 19.65
CA SER A 42 -8.17 -24.06 18.98
C SER A 42 -8.40 -24.39 17.50
N SER A 43 -9.50 -23.91 16.92
CA SER A 43 -9.73 -24.13 15.49
C SER A 43 -8.53 -23.53 14.75
N GLY A 44 -8.02 -24.17 13.68
CA GLY A 44 -6.88 -23.66 12.92
C GLY A 44 -7.09 -22.24 12.42
N LEU A 45 -8.35 -21.78 12.34
CA LEU A 45 -8.73 -20.41 12.02
C LEU A 45 -8.43 -19.45 13.19
N ASP A 46 -8.72 -19.82 14.45
CA ASP A 46 -8.41 -19.01 15.63
C ASP A 46 -6.90 -18.84 15.82
N GLU A 47 -6.13 -19.86 15.51
CA GLU A 47 -4.66 -19.81 15.57
C GLU A 47 -4.07 -18.92 14.47
N LEU A 48 -4.68 -18.90 13.29
CA LEU A 48 -4.32 -17.97 12.21
C LEU A 48 -4.70 -16.51 12.52
N LEU A 49 -5.88 -16.29 13.10
CA LEU A 49 -6.40 -14.95 13.46
C LEU A 49 -5.65 -14.31 14.64
N HIS A 50 -5.08 -15.13 15.54
CA HIS A 50 -4.34 -14.65 16.71
C HIS A 50 -2.82 -14.83 16.59
N ARG A 51 -2.30 -15.13 15.38
CA ARG A 51 -0.87 -15.33 15.16
C ARG A 51 -0.09 -14.05 15.47
N PRO A 52 0.75 -14.03 16.51
CA PRO A 52 1.53 -12.85 16.85
C PRO A 52 2.45 -12.46 15.69
N ARG A 53 2.53 -11.18 15.38
CA ARG A 53 3.46 -10.70 14.34
C ARG A 53 4.89 -11.12 14.71
N PRO A 54 5.68 -11.65 13.77
CA PRO A 54 7.03 -12.10 14.07
C PRO A 54 7.88 -10.93 14.58
N GLY A 55 8.50 -11.10 15.73
CA GLY A 55 9.40 -10.13 16.33
C GLY A 55 10.68 -9.91 15.50
N PRO A 56 11.47 -8.86 15.80
CA PRO A 56 12.70 -8.55 15.07
C PRO A 56 13.67 -9.72 15.00
N TRP A 57 13.84 -10.47 16.09
CA TRP A 57 14.71 -11.64 16.13
C TRP A 57 14.21 -12.80 15.26
N GLN A 58 12.91 -13.03 15.22
CA GLN A 58 12.32 -14.05 14.36
C GLN A 58 12.51 -13.70 12.88
N LYS A 59 12.33 -12.40 12.52
CA LYS A 59 12.61 -11.91 11.17
C LYS A 59 14.08 -12.05 10.80
N PHE A 60 14.99 -11.72 11.72
CA PHE A 60 16.43 -11.90 11.51
C PHE A 60 16.79 -13.36 11.30
N LEU A 61 16.37 -14.27 12.17
CA LEU A 61 16.66 -15.70 12.06
C LEU A 61 16.08 -16.33 10.79
N ALA A 62 14.90 -15.88 10.36
CA ALA A 62 14.26 -16.38 9.13
C ALA A 62 15.01 -15.96 7.85
N GLN A 63 15.45 -14.68 7.78
CA GLN A 63 16.10 -14.11 6.58
C GLN A 63 17.17 -13.07 6.98
N PRO A 64 18.33 -13.48 7.51
CA PRO A 64 19.32 -12.56 8.08
C PRO A 64 19.85 -11.54 7.06
N CYS A 65 20.15 -11.97 5.83
CA CYS A 65 20.64 -11.05 4.78
C CYS A 65 19.60 -10.00 4.38
N VAL A 66 18.34 -10.38 4.26
CA VAL A 66 17.24 -9.43 3.94
C VAL A 66 17.02 -8.45 5.09
N PHE A 67 17.03 -8.97 6.33
CA PHE A 67 16.87 -8.14 7.52
C PHE A 67 17.97 -7.06 7.63
N LEU A 68 19.22 -7.46 7.46
CA LEU A 68 20.37 -6.55 7.51
C LEU A 68 20.35 -5.55 6.35
N ALA A 69 20.09 -6.03 5.12
CA ALA A 69 19.98 -5.16 3.96
C ALA A 69 18.89 -4.09 4.15
N ARG A 70 17.73 -4.48 4.71
CA ARG A 70 16.65 -3.54 5.03
C ARG A 70 17.08 -2.52 6.08
N LYS A 71 17.82 -2.93 7.13
CA LYS A 71 18.32 -1.99 8.15
C LYS A 71 19.28 -0.96 7.56
N LEU A 72 20.21 -1.38 6.71
CA LEU A 72 21.13 -0.47 6.01
C LEU A 72 20.37 0.49 5.11
N TYR A 73 19.43 -0.03 4.31
CA TYR A 73 18.62 0.74 3.40
C TYR A 73 17.76 1.78 4.10
N THR A 74 17.11 1.44 5.22
CA THR A 74 16.25 2.38 5.97
C THR A 74 17.05 3.39 6.79
N TRP A 75 18.27 3.08 7.19
CA TRP A 75 19.09 3.98 8.01
C TRP A 75 19.60 5.18 7.22
N HIS A 76 19.96 5.01 5.95
CA HIS A 76 20.63 6.07 5.14
C HIS A 76 19.65 7.06 4.48
N ARG A 77 18.35 6.97 4.72
CA ARG A 77 17.37 7.81 4.02
C ARG A 77 17.24 9.21 4.62
N THR A 78 18.12 10.11 4.19
CA THR A 78 17.93 11.55 4.39
C THR A 78 17.62 12.16 3.04
N ILE A 79 16.37 12.56 2.81
CA ILE A 79 15.95 13.25 1.58
C ILE A 79 15.88 14.73 1.89
N ALA A 80 16.75 15.52 1.27
CA ALA A 80 16.60 16.97 1.29
C ALA A 80 15.32 17.34 0.51
N ALA A 81 14.37 17.97 1.19
CA ALA A 81 13.19 18.51 0.55
C ALA A 81 13.61 19.72 -0.29
N LYS A 82 13.50 19.62 -1.61
CA LYS A 82 13.57 20.80 -2.50
C LYS A 82 12.18 21.45 -2.55
N PRO A 83 12.08 22.79 -2.58
CA PRO A 83 10.80 23.47 -2.80
C PRO A 83 10.13 22.97 -4.08
N ILE A 84 8.85 22.64 -4.00
CA ILE A 84 8.07 22.18 -5.14
C ILE A 84 7.53 23.42 -5.85
N THR A 85 7.84 23.56 -7.13
CA THR A 85 7.26 24.60 -7.99
C THR A 85 5.90 24.16 -8.49
N ASN A 86 4.89 25.04 -8.37
CA ASN A 86 3.50 24.76 -8.73
C ASN A 86 2.97 23.49 -8.04
N PRO A 87 2.89 23.48 -6.71
CA PRO A 87 2.48 22.29 -5.96
C PRO A 87 1.05 21.86 -6.31
N VAL A 88 0.83 20.55 -6.35
CA VAL A 88 -0.49 19.92 -6.50
C VAL A 88 -0.69 19.01 -5.31
N SER A 89 -1.79 19.20 -4.58
CA SER A 89 -2.18 18.36 -3.46
C SER A 89 -3.03 17.18 -3.95
N ILE A 90 -2.58 15.96 -3.62
CA ILE A 90 -3.25 14.72 -4.00
C ILE A 90 -3.65 13.98 -2.74
N VAL A 91 -4.94 13.69 -2.62
CA VAL A 91 -5.50 12.85 -1.57
C VAL A 91 -5.57 11.42 -2.08
N CYS A 92 -4.92 10.51 -1.39
CA CYS A 92 -4.82 9.11 -1.75
C CYS A 92 -5.60 8.27 -0.76
N VAL A 93 -6.41 7.36 -1.26
CA VAL A 93 -7.17 6.36 -0.50
C VAL A 93 -7.19 5.05 -1.27
N SER A 94 -7.25 3.93 -0.58
CA SER A 94 -7.39 2.60 -1.16
C SER A 94 -7.97 1.62 -0.14
N ASP A 95 -8.41 0.45 -0.60
CA ASP A 95 -8.89 -0.64 0.27
C ASP A 95 -9.93 -0.13 1.28
N THR A 96 -10.95 0.56 0.78
CA THR A 96 -12.02 1.09 1.63
C THR A 96 -13.04 0.02 2.02
N HIS A 97 -13.21 -1.05 1.22
CA HIS A 97 -14.09 -2.17 1.52
C HIS A 97 -15.44 -1.70 2.08
N ASN A 98 -16.14 -0.84 1.33
CA ASN A 98 -17.41 -0.19 1.70
C ASN A 98 -17.29 0.88 2.81
N SER A 99 -16.13 1.12 3.40
CA SER A 99 -15.94 2.21 4.34
C SER A 99 -15.94 3.56 3.62
N GLN A 100 -16.41 4.59 4.29
CA GLN A 100 -16.49 5.97 3.76
C GLN A 100 -15.80 6.92 4.74
N PRO A 101 -14.45 6.92 4.77
CA PRO A 101 -13.70 7.78 5.69
C PRO A 101 -13.87 9.25 5.33
N GLU A 102 -13.65 10.12 6.31
CA GLU A 102 -13.48 11.55 6.04
C GLU A 102 -12.20 11.77 5.26
N LEU A 103 -12.27 12.61 4.22
CA LEU A 103 -11.15 12.90 3.36
C LEU A 103 -10.70 14.37 3.54
N PRO A 104 -9.39 14.64 3.63
CA PRO A 104 -8.89 16.00 3.66
C PRO A 104 -9.07 16.70 2.31
N ASP A 105 -9.07 18.03 2.29
CA ASP A 105 -9.11 18.81 1.05
C ASP A 105 -7.88 18.58 0.17
N GLY A 106 -8.08 18.61 -1.14
CA GLY A 106 -7.04 18.46 -2.14
C GLY A 106 -7.48 18.78 -3.57
N ASP A 107 -6.52 18.92 -4.46
CA ASP A 107 -6.77 19.20 -5.88
C ASP A 107 -7.22 17.96 -6.65
N ILE A 108 -6.69 16.79 -6.26
CA ILE A 108 -6.98 15.50 -6.89
C ILE A 108 -7.27 14.47 -5.79
N LEU A 109 -8.34 13.69 -5.96
CA LEU A 109 -8.62 12.49 -5.17
C LEU A 109 -8.28 11.26 -6.01
N ILE A 110 -7.47 10.35 -5.46
CA ILE A 110 -7.14 9.06 -6.06
C ILE A 110 -7.64 7.93 -5.17
N HIS A 111 -8.43 7.00 -5.74
CA HIS A 111 -8.78 5.73 -5.12
C HIS A 111 -8.07 4.58 -5.83
N ALA A 112 -7.16 3.89 -5.15
CA ALA A 112 -6.29 2.87 -5.74
C ALA A 112 -6.80 1.42 -5.58
N GLY A 113 -8.11 1.23 -5.66
CA GLY A 113 -8.75 -0.10 -5.71
C GLY A 113 -9.32 -0.61 -4.41
N ASP A 114 -10.02 -1.75 -4.51
CA ASP A 114 -10.82 -2.35 -3.45
C ASP A 114 -11.82 -1.36 -2.83
N LEU A 115 -12.67 -0.82 -3.73
CA LEU A 115 -13.77 0.07 -3.38
C LEU A 115 -14.80 -0.66 -2.51
N THR A 116 -14.98 -1.95 -2.78
CA THR A 116 -16.04 -2.79 -2.24
C THR A 116 -15.49 -4.01 -1.51
N GLN A 117 -16.32 -4.64 -0.69
CA GLN A 117 -15.98 -5.91 -0.03
C GLN A 117 -16.26 -7.13 -0.91
N SER A 118 -17.36 -7.11 -1.66
CA SER A 118 -17.81 -8.26 -2.47
C SER A 118 -18.01 -7.97 -3.95
N GLY A 119 -17.80 -6.72 -4.41
CA GLY A 119 -17.93 -6.33 -5.80
C GLY A 119 -19.37 -6.27 -6.32
N SER A 120 -20.36 -6.22 -5.44
CA SER A 120 -21.76 -6.16 -5.85
C SER A 120 -22.14 -4.78 -6.41
N LEU A 121 -23.17 -4.75 -7.29
CA LEU A 121 -23.70 -3.49 -7.83
C LEU A 121 -24.08 -2.49 -6.73
N LYS A 122 -24.72 -2.97 -5.67
CA LYS A 122 -25.15 -2.14 -4.54
C LYS A 122 -23.97 -1.49 -3.82
N GLU A 123 -22.92 -2.24 -3.56
CA GLU A 123 -21.72 -1.72 -2.90
C GLU A 123 -21.02 -0.69 -3.78
N LEU A 124 -20.84 -1.01 -5.08
CA LEU A 124 -20.25 -0.07 -6.03
C LEU A 124 -21.04 1.23 -6.12
N GLN A 125 -22.38 1.16 -6.25
CA GLN A 125 -23.23 2.35 -6.29
C GLN A 125 -23.11 3.22 -5.02
N ALA A 126 -22.99 2.59 -3.84
CA ALA A 126 -22.81 3.29 -2.58
C ALA A 126 -21.46 4.03 -2.54
N THR A 127 -20.37 3.33 -2.90
CA THR A 127 -19.02 3.90 -2.91
C THR A 127 -18.88 4.99 -3.97
N LEU A 128 -19.41 4.79 -5.19
CA LEU A 128 -19.41 5.83 -6.23
C LEU A 128 -20.20 7.06 -5.81
N THR A 129 -21.33 6.88 -5.09
CA THR A 129 -22.11 7.99 -4.56
C THR A 129 -21.32 8.79 -3.53
N TRP A 130 -20.64 8.12 -2.62
CA TRP A 130 -19.75 8.76 -1.65
C TRP A 130 -18.59 9.49 -2.33
N LEU A 131 -17.90 8.88 -3.30
CA LEU A 131 -16.80 9.53 -4.03
C LEU A 131 -17.27 10.75 -4.80
N ARG A 132 -18.45 10.71 -5.44
CA ARG A 132 -19.03 11.88 -6.13
C ARG A 132 -19.34 13.04 -5.19
N SER A 133 -19.74 12.75 -3.95
CA SER A 133 -20.03 13.79 -2.96
C SER A 133 -18.78 14.52 -2.43
N GLN A 134 -17.58 14.01 -2.71
CA GLN A 134 -16.33 14.63 -2.28
C GLN A 134 -16.07 15.94 -3.04
N PRO A 135 -15.53 16.99 -2.39
CA PRO A 135 -15.37 18.31 -2.99
C PRO A 135 -14.20 18.43 -3.98
N HIS A 136 -13.41 17.36 -4.16
CA HIS A 136 -12.21 17.40 -4.99
C HIS A 136 -12.52 17.67 -6.46
N PRO A 137 -11.84 18.65 -7.11
CA PRO A 137 -12.07 19.02 -8.51
C PRO A 137 -11.86 17.88 -9.50
N THR A 138 -10.88 17.01 -9.22
CA THR A 138 -10.58 15.82 -10.04
C THR A 138 -10.61 14.58 -9.18
N LYS A 139 -11.31 13.55 -9.64
CA LYS A 139 -11.43 12.27 -8.94
C LYS A 139 -11.03 11.15 -9.90
N ILE A 140 -10.04 10.34 -9.51
CA ILE A 140 -9.51 9.24 -10.32
C ILE A 140 -9.66 7.95 -9.54
N VAL A 141 -10.21 6.94 -10.20
CA VAL A 141 -10.53 5.66 -9.58
C VAL A 141 -9.90 4.53 -10.40
N VAL A 142 -9.28 3.59 -9.70
CA VAL A 142 -8.84 2.30 -10.22
C VAL A 142 -9.57 1.22 -9.44
N ALA A 143 -9.97 0.14 -10.06
CA ALA A 143 -10.54 -1.01 -9.36
C ALA A 143 -9.48 -1.82 -8.63
N GLY A 144 -9.90 -2.67 -7.69
CA GLY A 144 -9.06 -3.67 -7.06
C GLY A 144 -9.62 -5.09 -7.22
N ASN A 145 -9.01 -6.04 -6.54
CA ASN A 145 -9.40 -7.44 -6.70
C ASN A 145 -10.77 -7.78 -6.08
N HIS A 146 -11.24 -7.00 -5.13
CA HIS A 146 -12.59 -7.18 -4.58
C HIS A 146 -13.70 -6.57 -5.47
N ASP A 147 -13.38 -5.77 -6.46
CA ASP A 147 -14.35 -5.09 -7.31
C ASP A 147 -14.80 -6.00 -8.49
N LEU A 148 -15.35 -7.18 -8.16
CA LEU A 148 -15.61 -8.28 -9.09
C LEU A 148 -16.46 -7.88 -10.29
N LEU A 149 -17.50 -7.06 -10.10
CA LEU A 149 -18.40 -6.62 -11.17
C LEU A 149 -17.67 -5.81 -12.25
N LEU A 150 -16.56 -5.14 -11.92
CA LEU A 150 -15.81 -4.30 -12.85
C LEU A 150 -14.90 -5.10 -13.78
N ASP A 151 -14.52 -6.33 -13.43
CA ASP A 151 -13.67 -7.17 -14.25
C ASP A 151 -14.47 -7.89 -15.35
N THR A 152 -14.30 -7.42 -16.58
CA THR A 152 -14.99 -7.96 -17.76
C THR A 152 -14.32 -9.22 -18.32
N SER A 153 -13.12 -9.58 -17.85
CA SER A 153 -12.36 -10.74 -18.33
C SER A 153 -12.70 -12.04 -17.60
N ARG A 154 -13.53 -11.97 -16.56
CA ARG A 154 -13.91 -13.15 -15.78
C ARG A 154 -14.87 -14.05 -16.56
N ASP A 155 -14.73 -15.36 -16.37
CA ASP A 155 -15.59 -16.39 -17.01
C ASP A 155 -17.08 -16.26 -16.61
N ASP A 156 -17.35 -15.61 -15.47
CA ASP A 156 -18.69 -15.32 -14.97
C ASP A 156 -19.28 -14.00 -15.49
N ALA A 157 -18.63 -13.34 -16.46
CA ALA A 157 -19.15 -12.15 -17.11
C ALA A 157 -20.39 -12.49 -17.94
N THR A 158 -21.56 -12.42 -17.30
CA THR A 158 -22.86 -12.69 -17.90
C THR A 158 -23.48 -11.41 -18.48
N LYS A 159 -24.52 -11.56 -19.33
CA LYS A 159 -25.36 -10.43 -19.80
C LYS A 159 -25.94 -9.64 -18.63
N GLN A 160 -26.18 -10.31 -17.49
CA GLN A 160 -26.62 -9.67 -16.27
C GLN A 160 -25.55 -8.72 -15.72
N ALA A 161 -24.28 -9.18 -15.63
CA ALA A 161 -23.17 -8.35 -15.16
C ALA A 161 -22.94 -7.12 -16.07
N GLU A 162 -23.09 -7.26 -17.39
CA GLU A 162 -23.05 -6.13 -18.33
C GLU A 162 -24.17 -5.13 -18.05
N SER A 163 -25.42 -5.62 -17.86
CA SER A 163 -26.57 -4.78 -17.50
C SER A 163 -26.38 -4.08 -16.16
N GLU A 164 -25.74 -4.72 -15.20
CA GLU A 164 -25.43 -4.14 -13.89
C GLU A 164 -24.35 -3.07 -13.99
N ARG A 165 -23.26 -3.31 -14.73
CA ARG A 165 -22.20 -2.31 -15.00
C ARG A 165 -22.77 -1.06 -15.66
N ALA A 166 -23.70 -1.22 -16.62
CA ALA A 166 -24.35 -0.11 -17.29
C ALA A 166 -25.19 0.80 -16.37
N LYS A 167 -25.55 0.32 -15.16
CA LYS A 167 -26.27 1.10 -14.15
C LYS A 167 -25.35 1.92 -13.24
N LEU A 168 -24.02 1.72 -13.33
CA LEU A 168 -23.06 2.47 -12.51
C LEU A 168 -23.00 3.92 -12.98
N ASN A 169 -23.16 4.83 -12.04
CA ASN A 169 -23.07 6.27 -12.31
C ASN A 169 -21.71 6.79 -11.84
N TRP A 170 -20.78 6.91 -12.75
CA TRP A 170 -19.44 7.45 -12.51
C TRP A 170 -19.41 8.97 -12.35
N GLY A 171 -20.45 9.69 -12.85
CA GLY A 171 -20.47 11.16 -12.86
C GLY A 171 -19.28 11.74 -13.63
N ASP A 172 -18.53 12.63 -12.98
CA ASP A 172 -17.32 13.30 -13.50
C ASP A 172 -16.01 12.57 -13.11
N MET A 173 -16.11 11.41 -12.47
CA MET A 173 -14.94 10.63 -12.07
C MET A 173 -14.28 9.95 -13.27
N ILE A 174 -12.95 9.93 -13.26
CA ILE A 174 -12.13 9.25 -14.26
C ILE A 174 -11.83 7.84 -13.76
N TYR A 175 -12.41 6.82 -14.39
CA TYR A 175 -12.07 5.42 -14.13
C TYR A 175 -10.96 4.98 -15.09
N LEU A 176 -9.88 4.41 -14.55
CA LEU A 176 -8.74 3.95 -15.33
C LEU A 176 -8.56 2.42 -15.19
N GLN A 177 -8.49 1.76 -16.35
CA GLN A 177 -8.25 0.32 -16.45
C GLN A 177 -7.21 0.03 -17.54
N ASN A 178 -5.93 0.07 -17.17
CA ASN A 178 -4.77 -0.02 -18.06
C ASN A 178 -4.74 1.13 -19.10
N GLU A 179 -5.09 2.32 -18.64
CA GLU A 179 -5.23 3.51 -19.47
C GLU A 179 -4.49 4.69 -18.84
N GLU A 180 -4.15 5.67 -19.68
CA GLU A 180 -3.60 6.95 -19.23
C GLU A 180 -4.61 8.08 -19.42
N THR A 181 -4.48 9.11 -18.59
CA THR A 181 -5.18 10.38 -18.73
C THR A 181 -4.24 11.54 -18.45
N THR A 182 -4.59 12.72 -18.93
CA THR A 182 -3.89 13.96 -18.58
C THR A 182 -4.81 14.89 -17.83
N VAL A 183 -4.45 15.21 -16.59
CA VAL A 183 -5.16 16.16 -15.75
C VAL A 183 -4.48 17.52 -15.85
N ILE A 184 -5.26 18.58 -16.05
CA ILE A 184 -4.82 19.97 -15.99
C ILE A 184 -5.30 20.54 -14.65
N CYS A 185 -4.36 20.79 -13.75
CA CYS A 185 -4.66 21.34 -12.42
C CYS A 185 -4.99 22.86 -12.50
N ALA A 186 -5.66 23.38 -11.47
CA ALA A 186 -6.05 24.79 -11.41
C ALA A 186 -4.86 25.78 -11.54
N ASN A 187 -3.67 25.37 -11.08
CA ASN A 187 -2.42 26.13 -11.22
C ASN A 187 -1.77 26.02 -12.61
N GLY A 188 -2.42 25.39 -13.59
CA GLY A 188 -1.95 25.17 -14.95
C GLY A 188 -0.98 24.00 -15.12
N ARG A 189 -0.60 23.30 -14.03
CA ARG A 189 0.27 22.13 -14.12
C ARG A 189 -0.46 20.96 -14.79
N ARG A 190 0.24 20.32 -15.72
CA ARG A 190 -0.24 19.10 -16.39
C ARG A 190 0.37 17.87 -15.74
N LEU A 191 -0.45 16.89 -15.42
CA LEU A 191 -0.02 15.61 -14.87
C LEU A 191 -0.51 14.48 -15.77
N ARG A 192 0.43 13.67 -16.26
CA ARG A 192 0.12 12.43 -16.97
C ARG A 192 -0.02 11.31 -15.95
N ILE A 193 -1.16 10.66 -15.93
CA ILE A 193 -1.55 9.68 -14.92
C ILE A 193 -1.92 8.37 -15.62
N TYR A 194 -1.32 7.26 -15.20
CA TYR A 194 -1.69 5.93 -15.67
C TYR A 194 -2.28 5.12 -14.53
N GLY A 195 -3.37 4.38 -14.80
CA GLY A 195 -4.07 3.54 -13.83
C GLY A 195 -4.25 2.09 -14.28
N SER A 196 -4.02 1.13 -13.37
CA SER A 196 -4.20 -0.29 -13.60
C SER A 196 -4.73 -1.01 -12.36
N PRO A 197 -5.80 -1.84 -12.49
CA PRO A 197 -6.37 -2.58 -11.37
C PRO A 197 -5.60 -3.86 -11.02
N TYR A 198 -4.55 -4.20 -11.74
CA TYR A 198 -3.90 -5.50 -11.67
C TYR A 198 -3.23 -5.78 -10.32
N SER A 199 -3.43 -7.02 -9.82
CA SER A 199 -2.71 -7.59 -8.69
C SER A 199 -2.22 -9.01 -8.97
N PRO A 200 -1.08 -9.45 -8.39
CA PRO A 200 -0.60 -10.82 -8.53
C PRO A 200 -1.58 -11.83 -7.91
N ARG A 201 -1.84 -12.93 -8.62
CA ARG A 201 -2.82 -13.95 -8.20
C ARG A 201 -2.56 -14.50 -6.80
N HIS A 202 -3.59 -14.49 -5.96
CA HIS A 202 -3.61 -15.09 -4.63
C HIS A 202 -4.96 -15.76 -4.29
N GLY A 203 -5.83 -15.95 -5.28
CA GLY A 203 -7.15 -16.57 -5.12
C GLY A 203 -7.93 -16.49 -6.42
N ASN A 204 -9.26 -16.48 -6.32
CA ASN A 204 -10.17 -16.30 -7.45
C ASN A 204 -10.87 -14.93 -7.40
N TRP A 205 -10.06 -13.88 -7.45
CA TRP A 205 -10.50 -12.48 -7.39
C TRP A 205 -10.42 -11.81 -8.76
N ALA A 206 -10.93 -10.58 -8.86
CA ALA A 206 -10.87 -9.78 -10.07
C ALA A 206 -9.43 -9.28 -10.40
N PHE A 207 -9.18 -8.96 -11.67
CA PHE A 207 -7.96 -8.30 -12.15
C PHE A 207 -6.65 -8.98 -11.74
N GLN A 208 -6.68 -10.32 -11.58
CA GLN A 208 -5.50 -11.07 -11.16
C GLN A 208 -4.78 -11.72 -12.33
N TYR A 209 -3.45 -11.69 -12.28
CA TYR A 209 -2.57 -12.35 -13.24
C TYR A 209 -1.58 -13.29 -12.54
N PRO A 210 -1.11 -14.35 -13.23
CA PRO A 210 -0.08 -15.24 -12.70
C PRO A 210 1.19 -14.48 -12.35
N ARG A 211 1.76 -14.70 -11.16
CA ARG A 211 2.97 -14.00 -10.68
C ARG A 211 4.19 -14.11 -11.60
N SER A 212 4.24 -15.15 -12.43
CA SER A 212 5.29 -15.36 -13.43
C SER A 212 5.09 -14.56 -14.71
N GLN A 213 3.89 -14.03 -14.94
CA GLN A 213 3.56 -13.28 -16.15
C GLN A 213 3.95 -11.81 -15.98
N ASP A 214 4.68 -11.28 -16.95
CA ASP A 214 4.96 -9.86 -17.04
C ASP A 214 3.83 -9.14 -17.80
N VAL A 215 2.89 -8.57 -17.06
CA VAL A 215 1.79 -7.75 -17.60
C VAL A 215 2.18 -6.28 -17.71
N TRP A 216 3.37 -5.89 -17.21
CA TRP A 216 3.84 -4.52 -17.11
C TRP A 216 4.80 -4.12 -18.24
N ALA A 217 5.35 -5.12 -18.96
CA ALA A 217 6.24 -4.86 -20.08
C ALA A 217 5.50 -4.11 -21.19
N GLY A 218 5.86 -2.85 -21.41
CA GLY A 218 5.27 -2.00 -22.45
C GLY A 218 3.86 -1.47 -22.16
N SER A 219 3.20 -1.87 -21.07
CA SER A 219 1.85 -1.39 -20.74
C SER A 219 1.87 0.02 -20.11
N VAL A 220 2.82 0.29 -19.21
CA VAL A 220 2.96 1.61 -18.58
C VAL A 220 3.73 2.53 -19.52
N PRO A 221 3.14 3.64 -20.00
CA PRO A 221 3.82 4.58 -20.90
C PRO A 221 4.99 5.29 -20.23
N ASP A 222 5.97 5.73 -21.01
CA ASP A 222 7.05 6.58 -20.52
C ASP A 222 6.58 8.01 -20.26
N GLY A 223 7.21 8.70 -19.31
CA GLY A 223 6.89 10.09 -18.98
C GLY A 223 5.59 10.28 -18.19
N ILE A 224 5.12 9.24 -17.51
CA ILE A 224 4.03 9.31 -16.53
C ILE A 224 4.52 10.03 -15.27
N ASP A 225 3.74 10.99 -14.78
CA ASP A 225 4.00 11.69 -13.51
C ASP A 225 3.45 10.90 -12.32
N VAL A 226 2.26 10.31 -12.46
CA VAL A 226 1.57 9.54 -11.42
C VAL A 226 1.20 8.16 -11.95
N LEU A 227 1.65 7.14 -11.24
CA LEU A 227 1.24 5.75 -11.48
C LEU A 227 0.26 5.33 -10.39
N ILE A 228 -0.86 4.73 -10.78
CA ILE A 228 -1.83 4.15 -9.86
C ILE A 228 -1.95 2.67 -10.19
N THR A 229 -1.68 1.79 -9.24
CA THR A 229 -1.92 0.35 -9.39
C THR A 229 -2.63 -0.17 -8.16
N HIS A 230 -3.40 -1.26 -8.28
CA HIS A 230 -3.94 -1.83 -7.07
C HIS A 230 -2.86 -2.60 -6.30
N GLY A 231 -2.11 -3.49 -6.95
CA GLY A 231 -1.03 -4.24 -6.29
C GLY A 231 0.27 -3.44 -6.09
N PRO A 232 1.05 -3.74 -5.03
CA PRO A 232 2.31 -3.08 -4.74
C PRO A 232 3.48 -3.57 -5.60
N PRO A 233 4.56 -2.77 -5.77
CA PRO A 233 5.82 -3.24 -6.29
C PRO A 233 6.56 -4.11 -5.26
N ARG A 234 7.41 -5.01 -5.73
CA ARG A 234 8.22 -5.88 -4.88
C ARG A 234 9.18 -5.09 -4.01
N ALA A 235 9.37 -5.52 -2.76
CA ALA A 235 10.28 -4.99 -1.75
C ALA A 235 9.82 -3.70 -1.05
N HIS A 236 8.76 -3.07 -1.49
CA HIS A 236 8.30 -1.77 -1.00
C HIS A 236 6.86 -1.84 -0.54
N LEU A 237 6.61 -1.59 0.75
CA LEU A 237 5.29 -1.60 1.38
C LEU A 237 4.45 -2.88 1.08
N ASP A 238 5.15 -3.99 0.77
CA ASP A 238 4.61 -5.27 0.31
C ASP A 238 4.85 -6.44 1.28
N LEU A 239 5.23 -6.14 2.53
CA LEU A 239 5.69 -7.11 3.53
C LEU A 239 6.89 -7.95 3.06
N LEU A 240 7.69 -7.42 2.14
CA LEU A 240 8.89 -8.01 1.50
C LEU A 240 8.61 -9.19 0.55
N ASN A 241 7.37 -9.57 0.33
CA ASN A 241 7.10 -10.82 -0.40
C ASN A 241 5.83 -10.81 -1.28
N LEU A 242 4.91 -9.89 -1.09
CA LEU A 242 3.61 -9.94 -1.73
C LEU A 242 3.53 -9.16 -3.05
N GLY A 243 4.42 -8.19 -3.25
CA GLY A 243 4.46 -7.33 -4.43
C GLY A 243 4.99 -8.00 -5.70
N CYS A 244 4.90 -7.27 -6.81
CA CYS A 244 5.27 -7.71 -8.14
C CYS A 244 6.67 -7.25 -8.55
N VAL A 245 7.52 -8.18 -9.00
CA VAL A 245 8.89 -7.89 -9.50
C VAL A 245 8.84 -7.13 -10.83
N HIS A 246 7.93 -7.48 -11.72
CA HIS A 246 7.78 -6.83 -13.03
C HIS A 246 7.28 -5.39 -12.88
N LEU A 247 6.38 -5.11 -11.92
CA LEU A 247 5.98 -3.74 -11.60
C LEU A 247 7.16 -2.92 -11.05
N LEU A 248 8.01 -3.53 -10.20
CA LEU A 248 9.25 -2.88 -9.75
C LEU A 248 10.18 -2.54 -10.93
N GLN A 249 10.31 -3.44 -11.91
CA GLN A 249 11.10 -3.18 -13.14
C GLN A 249 10.49 -2.04 -13.97
N ALA A 250 9.15 -1.98 -14.08
CA ALA A 250 8.45 -0.88 -14.74
C ALA A 250 8.72 0.46 -14.04
N LEU A 251 8.71 0.50 -12.70
CA LEU A 251 9.08 1.70 -11.93
C LEU A 251 10.50 2.18 -12.22
N TRP A 252 11.47 1.27 -12.34
CA TRP A 252 12.85 1.64 -12.71
C TRP A 252 12.96 2.23 -14.11
N ARG A 253 12.09 1.81 -15.04
CA ARG A 253 12.03 2.34 -16.40
C ARG A 253 11.33 3.71 -16.45
N VAL A 254 10.13 3.80 -15.88
CA VAL A 254 9.23 4.94 -16.01
C VAL A 254 9.60 6.08 -15.04
N ARG A 255 10.01 5.75 -13.81
CA ARG A 255 10.38 6.69 -12.74
C ARG A 255 9.33 7.78 -12.50
N PRO A 256 8.06 7.42 -12.19
CA PRO A 256 7.03 8.41 -11.90
C PRO A 256 7.40 9.22 -10.64
N ARG A 257 6.82 10.40 -10.48
CA ARG A 257 6.99 11.22 -9.26
C ARG A 257 6.24 10.63 -8.06
N LEU A 258 5.08 10.03 -8.33
CA LEU A 258 4.21 9.41 -7.34
C LEU A 258 3.72 8.05 -7.85
N HIS A 259 3.72 7.05 -6.98
CA HIS A 259 3.04 5.77 -7.21
C HIS A 259 2.12 5.47 -6.04
N VAL A 260 0.82 5.41 -6.31
CA VAL A 260 -0.23 5.09 -5.34
C VAL A 260 -0.70 3.67 -5.59
N PHE A 261 -0.81 2.87 -4.53
CA PHE A 261 -1.26 1.48 -4.60
C PHE A 261 -1.86 1.03 -3.27
N GLY A 262 -2.47 -0.15 -3.22
CA GLY A 262 -3.09 -0.72 -2.02
C GLY A 262 -2.83 -2.21 -1.87
N HIS A 263 -3.92 -2.99 -1.71
CA HIS A 263 -3.94 -4.46 -1.71
C HIS A 263 -3.27 -5.12 -0.50
N VAL A 264 -2.13 -4.66 -0.06
CA VAL A 264 -1.43 -5.17 1.12
C VAL A 264 -1.69 -4.22 2.28
N HIS A 265 -2.81 -4.43 3.00
CA HIS A 265 -3.28 -3.53 4.05
C HIS A 265 -2.23 -3.27 5.13
N GLU A 266 -1.49 -4.32 5.55
CA GLU A 266 -0.45 -4.22 6.55
C GLU A 266 0.85 -3.55 6.06
N GLY A 267 0.93 -3.27 4.76
CA GLY A 267 1.98 -2.48 4.12
C GLY A 267 1.67 -0.99 4.05
N ALA A 268 0.53 -0.52 4.61
CA ALA A 268 0.15 0.89 4.56
C ALA A 268 1.25 1.83 5.07
N GLY A 269 1.39 2.96 4.39
CA GLY A 269 2.43 3.95 4.67
C GLY A 269 2.98 4.61 3.43
N SER A 270 4.08 5.35 3.59
CA SER A 270 4.78 5.99 2.48
C SER A 270 6.28 5.74 2.52
N GLU A 271 6.90 5.69 1.34
CA GLU A 271 8.32 5.41 1.18
C GLU A 271 8.86 6.11 -0.07
N TRP A 272 10.11 6.63 0.00
CA TRP A 272 10.78 7.21 -1.16
C TRP A 272 11.64 6.20 -1.88
N LEU A 273 11.52 6.09 -3.20
CA LEU A 273 12.50 5.44 -4.08
C LEU A 273 13.47 6.49 -4.64
N LEU A 274 14.77 6.22 -4.53
CA LEU A 274 15.81 7.14 -4.99
C LEU A 274 16.44 6.74 -6.33
N PHE A 275 16.12 5.56 -6.85
CA PHE A 275 16.67 4.99 -8.09
C PHE A 275 18.20 4.98 -8.17
N ASP A 276 18.86 4.77 -7.04
CA ASP A 276 20.32 4.72 -6.89
C ASP A 276 20.88 3.29 -6.76
N GLY A 277 22.20 3.19 -6.55
CA GLY A 277 22.88 1.91 -6.40
C GLY A 277 22.46 1.16 -5.13
N LEU A 278 22.27 1.88 -4.01
CA LEU A 278 21.84 1.28 -2.74
C LEU A 278 20.43 0.71 -2.86
N GLN A 279 19.51 1.47 -3.46
CA GLN A 279 18.16 1.03 -3.77
C GLN A 279 18.18 -0.29 -4.56
N ARG A 280 18.90 -0.31 -5.67
CA ARG A 280 19.01 -1.50 -6.54
C ARG A 280 19.62 -2.71 -5.83
N ALA A 281 20.64 -2.51 -5.00
CA ALA A 281 21.27 -3.59 -4.25
C ALA A 281 20.35 -4.19 -3.17
N TYR A 282 19.61 -3.32 -2.47
CA TYR A 282 18.59 -3.72 -1.51
C TYR A 282 17.49 -4.54 -2.17
N GLU A 283 16.86 -4.02 -3.23
CA GLU A 283 15.80 -4.70 -3.97
C GLU A 283 16.24 -6.06 -4.50
N ARG A 284 17.46 -6.16 -5.06
CA ARG A 284 18.05 -7.43 -5.49
C ARG A 284 18.15 -8.43 -4.33
N THR A 285 18.56 -7.96 -3.14
CA THR A 285 18.65 -8.82 -1.95
C THR A 285 17.28 -9.33 -1.53
N VAL A 286 16.24 -8.51 -1.58
CA VAL A 286 14.87 -8.91 -1.25
C VAL A 286 14.29 -9.86 -2.30
N VAL A 287 14.45 -9.56 -3.58
CA VAL A 287 13.96 -10.41 -4.69
C VAL A 287 14.60 -11.80 -4.66
N ALA A 288 15.91 -11.86 -4.41
CA ALA A 288 16.67 -13.12 -4.27
C ALA A 288 16.44 -13.84 -2.92
N ARG A 289 15.61 -13.29 -2.03
CA ARG A 289 15.38 -13.79 -0.67
C ARG A 289 16.67 -13.92 0.17
N GLY A 290 17.63 -13.03 -0.06
CA GLY A 290 18.91 -12.97 0.66
C GLY A 290 20.13 -13.22 -0.24
N GLY A 291 21.11 -13.94 0.34
CA GLY A 291 22.40 -14.22 -0.28
C GLY A 291 23.52 -13.31 0.22
N LEU A 292 24.65 -13.92 0.61
CA LEU A 292 25.78 -13.19 1.18
C LEU A 292 26.35 -12.16 0.19
N TRP A 293 26.49 -12.51 -1.07
CA TRP A 293 26.99 -11.60 -2.10
C TRP A 293 26.07 -10.41 -2.34
N ASN A 294 24.75 -10.62 -2.26
CA ASN A 294 23.78 -9.53 -2.36
C ASN A 294 23.87 -8.59 -1.15
N LEU A 295 24.03 -9.14 0.07
CA LEU A 295 24.24 -8.35 1.27
C LEU A 295 25.55 -7.54 1.18
N LEU A 296 26.66 -8.16 0.78
CA LEU A 296 27.94 -7.46 0.58
C LEU A 296 27.83 -6.34 -0.46
N SER A 297 27.08 -6.58 -1.55
CA SER A 297 26.78 -5.54 -2.53
C SER A 297 25.98 -4.39 -1.90
N THR A 298 24.97 -4.70 -1.07
CA THR A 298 24.19 -3.67 -0.35
C THR A 298 25.07 -2.87 0.62
N MET A 299 25.96 -3.53 1.35
CA MET A 299 26.91 -2.87 2.26
C MET A 299 27.88 -1.94 1.49
N ARG A 300 28.40 -2.39 0.35
CA ARG A 300 29.26 -1.57 -0.50
C ARG A 300 28.54 -0.31 -1.01
N GLU A 301 27.33 -0.45 -1.53
CA GLU A 301 26.55 0.68 -2.02
C GLU A 301 26.11 1.60 -0.88
N PHE A 302 25.82 1.06 0.31
CA PHE A 302 25.55 1.83 1.51
C PHE A 302 26.75 2.74 1.89
N VAL A 303 27.96 2.20 1.90
CA VAL A 303 29.18 3.00 2.17
C VAL A 303 29.36 4.09 1.10
N LYS A 304 29.19 3.74 -0.19
CA LYS A 304 29.27 4.74 -1.28
C LYS A 304 28.27 5.88 -1.13
N ALA A 305 27.06 5.60 -0.64
CA ALA A 305 26.00 6.57 -0.48
C ALA A 305 26.36 7.71 0.49
N PHE A 306 27.35 7.52 1.40
CA PHE A 306 27.88 8.61 2.23
C PHE A 306 28.79 9.59 1.47
N PHE A 307 29.41 9.13 0.39
CA PHE A 307 30.38 9.95 -0.36
C PHE A 307 29.78 10.58 -1.63
N TYR A 308 28.68 10.01 -2.11
CA TYR A 308 28.03 10.46 -3.33
C TYR A 308 26.58 10.83 -3.02
N PRO A 309 26.18 12.10 -3.23
CA PRO A 309 24.81 12.53 -2.99
C PRO A 309 23.84 11.74 -3.89
N ALA A 310 22.65 11.51 -3.37
CA ALA A 310 21.61 10.78 -4.09
C ALA A 310 21.25 11.43 -5.41
N VAL A 311 20.89 10.60 -6.39
CA VAL A 311 20.39 11.02 -7.72
C VAL A 311 19.10 11.84 -7.53
N GLU A 312 18.90 12.88 -8.36
CA GLU A 312 17.73 13.75 -8.28
C GLU A 312 16.38 13.04 -8.56
N ALA A 313 16.41 11.97 -9.34
CA ALA A 313 15.22 11.20 -9.66
C ALA A 313 14.70 10.44 -8.43
N LYS A 314 13.49 10.76 -7.99
CA LYS A 314 12.83 10.11 -6.86
C LYS A 314 11.35 9.90 -7.14
N CYS A 315 10.80 8.81 -6.61
CA CYS A 315 9.39 8.50 -6.62
C CYS A 315 8.88 8.36 -5.19
N LEU A 316 7.77 9.01 -4.85
CA LEU A 316 7.07 8.76 -3.61
C LEU A 316 6.13 7.57 -3.81
N LEU A 317 6.33 6.51 -3.05
CA LEU A 317 5.41 5.37 -2.95
C LEU A 317 4.42 5.63 -1.83
N VAL A 318 3.15 5.40 -2.08
CA VAL A 318 2.08 5.56 -1.10
C VAL A 318 1.15 4.36 -1.15
N ASN A 319 1.03 3.67 -0.02
CA ASN A 319 -0.01 2.67 0.21
C ASN A 319 -1.01 3.25 1.22
N PRO A 320 -2.13 3.86 0.75
CA PRO A 320 -3.10 4.53 1.60
C PRO A 320 -4.25 3.60 1.99
N ALA A 321 -3.99 2.30 2.20
CA ALA A 321 -5.01 1.35 2.60
C ALA A 321 -5.70 1.80 3.89
N VAL A 322 -7.02 2.00 3.81
CA VAL A 322 -7.87 2.46 4.92
C VAL A 322 -8.14 1.34 5.90
N VAL A 323 -8.46 0.17 5.38
CA VAL A 323 -8.76 -1.00 6.20
C VAL A 323 -7.47 -1.59 6.76
N ALA A 324 -7.53 -2.04 8.02
CA ALA A 324 -6.41 -2.60 8.74
C ALA A 324 -6.85 -3.65 9.76
N GLY A 325 -5.87 -4.36 10.33
CA GLY A 325 -6.11 -5.46 11.25
C GLY A 325 -6.40 -6.78 10.55
N LEU A 326 -6.30 -7.88 11.29
CA LEU A 326 -6.55 -9.24 10.75
C LEU A 326 -8.01 -9.49 10.37
N ARG A 327 -8.93 -8.68 10.89
CA ARG A 327 -10.37 -8.77 10.64
C ARG A 327 -10.93 -7.57 9.90
N ASP A 328 -10.07 -6.71 9.36
CA ASP A 328 -10.46 -5.44 8.74
C ASP A 328 -11.30 -4.55 9.67
N ASP A 329 -11.04 -4.61 10.97
CA ASP A 329 -11.77 -3.90 12.02
C ASP A 329 -11.13 -2.55 12.42
N GLU A 330 -9.89 -2.34 12.05
CA GLU A 330 -9.19 -1.06 12.23
C GLU A 330 -9.37 -0.17 10.98
N ARG A 331 -9.32 1.16 11.17
CA ARG A 331 -9.40 2.13 10.08
C ARG A 331 -8.25 3.12 10.19
N ARG A 332 -7.68 3.48 9.03
CA ARG A 332 -6.65 4.50 8.88
C ARG A 332 -7.21 5.69 8.12
N GLU A 333 -6.59 6.82 8.30
CA GLU A 333 -6.92 8.05 7.57
C GLU A 333 -6.37 7.99 6.14
N ALA A 334 -6.99 8.76 5.24
CA ALA A 334 -6.46 8.99 3.90
C ALA A 334 -5.11 9.73 3.95
N VAL A 335 -4.25 9.48 2.97
CA VAL A 335 -2.93 10.09 2.90
C VAL A 335 -2.95 11.28 1.94
N ARG A 336 -2.63 12.47 2.43
CA ARG A 336 -2.45 13.66 1.58
C ARG A 336 -0.99 13.87 1.28
N VAL A 337 -0.66 13.99 -0.01
CA VAL A 337 0.70 14.27 -0.50
C VAL A 337 0.70 15.51 -1.38
N VAL A 338 1.87 16.13 -1.51
CA VAL A 338 2.08 17.28 -2.42
C VAL A 338 3.23 16.94 -3.35
N ILE A 339 3.00 17.07 -4.66
CA ILE A 339 3.99 16.77 -5.70
C ILE A 339 4.27 17.96 -6.58
#